data_8c3e32c222b6d9b423e716e18852386b
#
_entry.id   8c3e32c222b6d9b423e716e18852386b
#
_cell.length_a   1.000
_cell.length_b   1.000
_cell.length_c   1.000
_cell.angle_alpha   90.00
_cell.angle_beta   90.00
_cell.angle_gamma   90.00
#
_symmetry.space_group_name_H-M   'P 1'
#
loop_
_entity.id
_entity.type
_entity.pdbx_description
1 polymer ?
#
loop_
_entity_poly.entity_id
_entity_poly.type
_entity_poly.pdbx_seq_one_letter_code
_entity_poly.pdbx_strand_id
1 'polypeptide(L)'
;MNRESIPSIHFYDQDFVDLYDRSWVWLDEFWKQGTPENGFNGSYVSYEGQKTINQFECCLSSLFLNYSNQVYSPFEMLDFFYSKQEDNGAIRADYSVENGQAVFSENNPEGVVLPLFAFVEYLFYHKIGNKKRMKDIVPVLEKYFMWLKDNFQKENGLFAVPVSSCLTGEIPREKTVYPVDFNAMMALNALYMSNIGDVLNDKELSFRFKRFYFGLKTRINSLMWDDETHFYYDLDKDENRLPLKLVGAYWTMLAEIPNDESASYMIEFLKDPEVFGTDNPFPTVSKDSPCFREDGKGFCGAVLPFNTYGIIKGLEKYGEYVFGRECAIRHLYFILDVLHPEEGKTGDVWEAYLPNKEGVPAHEEGDIFPRKKFLPQVCLATITLMIEDVIGLD
;
A
#
# COMPACT_ATOMS: atom_id res chain seq x y z
N MET A 1 14.05 -15.21 18.55
CA MET A 1 12.73 -14.57 18.84
C MET A 1 12.08 -15.19 20.09
N ASN A 2 11.55 -14.38 21.02
CA ASN A 2 10.69 -14.91 22.08
C ASN A 2 9.25 -15.06 21.54
N ARG A 3 8.88 -16.25 21.11
CA ARG A 3 7.58 -16.55 20.49
C ARG A 3 6.38 -16.30 21.42
N GLU A 4 6.59 -16.35 22.73
CA GLU A 4 5.54 -16.11 23.75
C GLU A 4 5.02 -14.66 23.75
N SER A 5 5.79 -13.73 23.16
CA SER A 5 5.42 -12.32 23.09
C SER A 5 4.64 -11.95 21.84
N ILE A 6 4.61 -12.83 20.83
CA ILE A 6 3.83 -12.63 19.60
C ILE A 6 2.41 -13.17 19.80
N PRO A 7 1.35 -12.47 19.33
CA PRO A 7 -0.01 -13.00 19.43
C PRO A 7 -0.14 -14.35 18.74
N SER A 8 -0.72 -15.34 19.43
CA SER A 8 -1.11 -16.61 18.82
C SER A 8 -2.49 -16.49 18.21
N ILE A 9 -2.68 -17.09 17.04
CA ILE A 9 -3.99 -17.16 16.39
C ILE A 9 -4.54 -18.60 16.42
N HIS A 10 -5.85 -18.71 16.32
CA HIS A 10 -6.55 -19.98 16.17
C HIS A 10 -7.49 -19.88 14.97
N PHE A 11 -7.36 -20.82 14.06
CA PHE A 11 -8.21 -20.93 12.89
C PHE A 11 -8.47 -22.40 12.57
N TYR A 12 -9.57 -22.72 11.88
CA TYR A 12 -9.95 -24.11 11.59
C TYR A 12 -8.99 -24.79 10.60
N ASP A 13 -8.34 -24.02 9.76
CA ASP A 13 -7.33 -24.46 8.79
C ASP A 13 -5.93 -24.24 9.38
N GLN A 14 -5.22 -25.35 9.67
CA GLN A 14 -3.93 -25.31 10.31
C GLN A 14 -2.85 -24.68 9.40
N ASP A 15 -2.98 -24.80 8.09
CA ASP A 15 -2.01 -24.24 7.14
C ASP A 15 -1.96 -22.72 7.22
N PHE A 16 -3.10 -22.07 7.50
CA PHE A 16 -3.16 -20.62 7.76
C PHE A 16 -2.44 -20.24 9.06
N VAL A 17 -2.58 -21.03 10.11
CA VAL A 17 -1.89 -20.81 11.40
C VAL A 17 -0.40 -20.97 11.20
N ASP A 18 0.03 -22.01 10.48
CA ASP A 18 1.44 -22.28 10.20
C ASP A 18 2.05 -21.18 9.31
N LEU A 19 1.31 -20.66 8.33
CA LEU A 19 1.73 -19.53 7.49
C LEU A 19 1.92 -18.26 8.32
N TYR A 20 0.97 -17.94 9.20
CA TYR A 20 1.08 -16.83 10.14
C TYR A 20 2.31 -16.94 11.04
N ASP A 21 2.49 -18.09 11.68
CA ASP A 21 3.63 -18.38 12.56
C ASP A 21 4.97 -18.25 11.81
N ARG A 22 5.01 -18.78 10.57
CA ARG A 22 6.20 -18.71 9.72
C ARG A 22 6.55 -17.30 9.28
N SER A 23 5.55 -16.43 9.11
CA SER A 23 5.79 -15.02 8.78
C SER A 23 6.60 -14.30 9.84
N TRP A 24 6.36 -14.59 11.10
CA TRP A 24 7.15 -14.04 12.20
C TRP A 24 8.59 -14.60 12.24
N VAL A 25 8.79 -15.86 11.81
CA VAL A 25 10.15 -16.42 11.66
C VAL A 25 10.92 -15.71 10.56
N TRP A 26 10.29 -15.47 9.39
CA TRP A 26 10.92 -14.69 8.33
C TRP A 26 11.25 -13.27 8.78
N LEU A 27 10.36 -12.62 9.51
CA LEU A 27 10.65 -11.31 10.08
C LEU A 27 11.89 -11.31 10.96
N ASP A 28 12.07 -12.32 11.80
CA ASP A 28 13.28 -12.46 12.63
C ASP A 28 14.55 -12.61 11.78
N GLU A 29 14.49 -13.39 10.70
CA GLU A 29 15.62 -13.59 9.76
C GLU A 29 16.02 -12.30 9.04
N PHE A 30 15.02 -11.49 8.67
CA PHE A 30 15.20 -10.25 7.88
C PHE A 30 15.16 -8.98 8.71
N TRP A 31 15.13 -9.09 10.04
CA TRP A 31 15.21 -7.95 10.95
C TRP A 31 16.64 -7.45 11.03
N LYS A 32 16.88 -6.21 10.63
CA LYS A 32 18.21 -5.59 10.61
C LYS A 32 18.28 -4.43 11.57
N GLN A 33 19.48 -4.24 12.12
CA GLN A 33 19.82 -3.04 12.86
C GLN A 33 20.43 -2.01 11.91
N GLY A 34 20.07 -0.76 12.10
CA GLY A 34 20.74 0.34 11.43
C GLY A 34 22.20 0.48 11.90
N THR A 35 22.99 1.18 11.11
CA THR A 35 24.41 1.41 11.38
C THR A 35 24.71 2.91 11.40
N PRO A 36 25.83 3.34 12.05
CA PRO A 36 26.25 4.73 12.00
C PRO A 36 26.44 5.25 10.55
N GLU A 37 26.88 4.37 9.64
CA GLU A 37 27.14 4.72 8.23
C GLU A 37 25.85 5.04 7.47
N ASN A 38 24.79 4.27 7.66
CA ASN A 38 23.51 4.53 7.00
C ASN A 38 22.65 5.53 7.79
N GLY A 39 23.04 5.89 9.01
CA GLY A 39 22.32 6.85 9.84
C GLY A 39 20.92 6.40 10.27
N PHE A 40 20.63 5.10 10.18
CA PHE A 40 19.41 4.49 10.66
C PHE A 40 19.59 4.19 12.16
N ASN A 41 18.92 4.94 13.02
CA ASN A 41 19.10 4.84 14.49
C ASN A 41 18.22 3.77 15.12
N GLY A 42 17.67 2.84 14.34
CA GLY A 42 16.78 1.80 14.82
C GLY A 42 16.89 0.54 13.98
N SER A 43 15.81 -0.22 14.00
CA SER A 43 15.72 -1.48 13.28
C SER A 43 14.75 -1.37 12.09
N TYR A 44 14.90 -2.24 11.10
CA TYR A 44 14.03 -2.27 9.92
C TYR A 44 13.87 -3.67 9.36
N VAL A 45 12.76 -3.87 8.65
CA VAL A 45 12.53 -5.08 7.86
C VAL A 45 13.32 -4.98 6.57
N SER A 46 14.14 -6.00 6.31
CA SER A 46 14.91 -6.11 5.07
C SER A 46 14.36 -7.22 4.18
N TYR A 47 14.95 -7.37 3.01
CA TYR A 47 14.72 -8.49 2.08
C TYR A 47 16.00 -8.81 1.33
N GLU A 48 16.01 -9.94 0.61
CA GLU A 48 17.18 -10.39 -0.13
C GLU A 48 17.58 -9.39 -1.23
N GLY A 49 18.84 -8.96 -1.26
CA GLY A 49 19.36 -8.03 -2.27
C GLY A 49 18.94 -6.57 -2.10
N GLN A 50 18.36 -6.19 -0.96
CA GLN A 50 17.94 -4.81 -0.68
C GLN A 50 19.11 -3.83 -0.80
N LYS A 51 18.92 -2.77 -1.58
CA LYS A 51 19.89 -1.68 -1.76
C LYS A 51 19.42 -0.35 -1.18
N THR A 52 18.11 -0.17 -1.10
CA THR A 52 17.48 1.03 -0.56
C THR A 52 16.43 0.69 0.48
N ILE A 53 16.20 1.62 1.40
CA ILE A 53 15.06 1.60 2.32
C ILE A 53 14.03 2.53 1.71
N ASN A 54 12.87 1.99 1.35
CA ASN A 54 11.80 2.72 0.66
C ASN A 54 10.72 3.16 1.66
N GLN A 55 10.26 4.41 1.50
CA GLN A 55 9.26 5.06 2.36
C GLN A 55 7.93 4.28 2.39
N PHE A 56 7.41 3.92 1.22
CA PHE A 56 6.13 3.21 1.10
C PHE A 56 6.21 1.81 1.69
N GLU A 57 7.29 1.05 1.41
CA GLU A 57 7.53 -0.27 1.96
C GLU A 57 7.64 -0.26 3.49
N CYS A 58 8.23 0.79 4.07
CA CYS A 58 8.29 0.97 5.52
C CYS A 58 6.91 1.28 6.12
N CYS A 59 6.07 2.06 5.44
CA CYS A 59 4.68 2.25 5.86
C CYS A 59 3.90 0.92 5.87
N LEU A 60 4.03 0.11 4.82
CA LEU A 60 3.40 -1.21 4.76
C LEU A 60 3.91 -2.13 5.88
N SER A 61 5.22 -2.16 6.10
CA SER A 61 5.83 -2.97 7.15
C SER A 61 5.34 -2.55 8.54
N SER A 62 5.20 -1.27 8.78
CA SER A 62 4.71 -0.74 10.06
C SER A 62 3.29 -1.21 10.38
N LEU A 63 2.43 -1.43 9.38
CA LEU A 63 1.06 -1.92 9.59
C LEU A 63 1.04 -3.29 10.26
N PHE A 64 1.78 -4.28 9.74
CA PHE A 64 1.80 -5.60 10.36
C PHE A 64 2.65 -5.67 11.63
N LEU A 65 3.72 -4.86 11.74
CA LEU A 65 4.51 -4.79 12.98
C LEU A 65 3.72 -4.24 14.17
N ASN A 66 2.64 -3.52 13.92
CA ASN A 66 1.70 -3.07 14.94
C ASN A 66 1.07 -4.22 15.75
N TYR A 67 1.10 -5.45 15.20
CA TYR A 67 0.63 -6.68 15.85
C TYR A 67 1.72 -7.46 16.60
N SER A 68 2.96 -6.97 16.62
CA SER A 68 4.09 -7.68 17.23
C SER A 68 4.15 -7.57 18.76
N ASN A 69 3.16 -6.97 19.44
CA ASN A 69 3.22 -6.62 20.86
C ASN A 69 4.53 -5.91 21.25
N GLN A 70 5.03 -5.03 20.38
CA GLN A 70 6.25 -4.26 20.52
C GLN A 70 7.56 -5.11 20.57
N VAL A 71 7.51 -6.38 20.20
CA VAL A 71 8.72 -7.20 19.98
C VAL A 71 9.55 -6.61 18.85
N TYR A 72 8.87 -6.18 17.79
CA TYR A 72 9.44 -5.40 16.68
C TYR A 72 8.81 -4.02 16.70
N SER A 73 9.63 -2.97 16.74
CA SER A 73 9.10 -1.61 16.76
C SER A 73 8.47 -1.23 15.43
N PRO A 74 7.19 -0.86 15.38
CA PRO A 74 6.57 -0.35 14.17
C PRO A 74 6.99 1.08 13.82
N PHE A 75 7.65 1.80 14.76
CA PHE A 75 7.92 3.23 14.63
C PHE A 75 9.31 3.55 14.07
N GLU A 76 10.32 2.72 14.36
CA GLU A 76 11.73 3.04 14.07
C GLU A 76 11.98 3.31 12.59
N MET A 77 11.30 2.57 11.69
CA MET A 77 11.39 2.80 10.26
C MET A 77 10.78 4.15 9.84
N LEU A 78 9.66 4.54 10.44
CA LEU A 78 9.02 5.83 10.16
C LEU A 78 9.85 6.99 10.73
N ASP A 79 10.38 6.83 11.95
CA ASP A 79 11.23 7.83 12.61
C ASP A 79 12.51 8.10 11.81
N PHE A 80 13.04 7.08 11.12
CA PHE A 80 14.15 7.28 10.18
C PHE A 80 13.74 8.27 9.07
N PHE A 81 12.62 8.05 8.39
CA PHE A 81 12.16 8.96 7.34
C PHE A 81 11.87 10.37 7.88
N TYR A 82 11.28 10.48 9.05
CA TYR A 82 11.04 11.79 9.68
C TYR A 82 12.34 12.52 10.01
N SER A 83 13.38 11.80 10.41
CA SER A 83 14.72 12.37 10.66
C SER A 83 15.41 12.87 9.39
N LYS A 84 14.97 12.40 8.21
CA LYS A 84 15.49 12.79 6.90
C LYS A 84 14.72 13.95 6.26
N GLN A 85 13.70 14.49 6.94
CA GLN A 85 12.94 15.61 6.40
C GLN A 85 13.83 16.81 6.12
N GLU A 86 13.82 17.28 4.88
CA GLU A 86 14.55 18.46 4.43
C GLU A 86 13.89 19.76 4.95
N ASP A 87 14.62 20.86 4.92
CA ASP A 87 14.12 22.17 5.38
C ASP A 87 12.87 22.63 4.63
N ASN A 88 12.75 22.27 3.34
CA ASN A 88 11.57 22.53 2.51
C ASN A 88 10.38 21.60 2.81
N GLY A 89 10.54 20.59 3.66
CA GLY A 89 9.52 19.61 4.03
C GLY A 89 9.59 18.28 3.28
N ALA A 90 10.46 18.14 2.28
CA ALA A 90 10.60 16.92 1.51
C ALA A 90 11.05 15.74 2.37
N ILE A 91 10.46 14.57 2.11
CA ILE A 91 10.96 13.26 2.56
C ILE A 91 11.02 12.40 1.29
N ARG A 92 12.21 11.92 0.94
CA ARG A 92 12.42 11.20 -0.31
C ARG A 92 11.92 9.76 -0.24
N ALA A 93 11.65 9.18 -1.41
CA ALA A 93 11.14 7.81 -1.53
C ALA A 93 12.14 6.77 -1.01
N ASP A 94 13.41 6.91 -1.40
CA ASP A 94 14.44 5.90 -1.20
C ASP A 94 15.71 6.48 -0.57
N TYR A 95 16.28 5.72 0.38
CA TYR A 95 17.57 6.01 0.99
C TYR A 95 18.46 4.77 0.91
N SER A 96 19.75 4.96 0.57
CA SER A 96 20.72 3.88 0.47
C SER A 96 20.93 3.17 1.82
N VAL A 97 20.94 1.83 1.81
CA VAL A 97 21.27 1.02 2.99
C VAL A 97 22.72 1.13 3.40
N GLU A 98 23.60 1.59 2.49
CA GLU A 98 25.05 1.69 2.75
C GLU A 98 25.40 2.98 3.50
N ASN A 99 24.83 4.13 3.08
CA ASN A 99 25.27 5.44 3.55
C ASN A 99 24.11 6.39 3.93
N GLY A 100 22.86 5.94 3.84
CA GLY A 100 21.67 6.72 4.22
C GLY A 100 21.42 7.97 3.38
N GLN A 101 22.05 8.10 2.20
CA GLN A 101 21.79 9.19 1.27
C GLN A 101 20.53 8.92 0.44
N ALA A 102 19.80 9.97 0.10
CA ALA A 102 18.66 9.85 -0.79
C ALA A 102 19.09 9.33 -2.18
N VAL A 103 18.29 8.41 -2.73
CA VAL A 103 18.51 7.81 -4.05
C VAL A 103 17.43 8.32 -5.00
N PHE A 104 17.86 8.77 -6.17
CA PHE A 104 16.99 9.30 -7.19
C PHE A 104 17.15 8.50 -8.49
N SER A 105 16.11 8.48 -9.32
CA SER A 105 16.15 7.92 -10.67
C SER A 105 15.82 8.99 -11.71
N GLU A 106 16.22 8.77 -12.96
CA GLU A 106 15.88 9.67 -14.07
C GLU A 106 14.35 9.84 -14.21
N ASN A 107 13.60 8.78 -13.96
CA ASN A 107 12.14 8.77 -14.05
C ASN A 107 11.46 9.33 -12.79
N ASN A 108 12.19 9.58 -11.71
CA ASN A 108 11.68 10.13 -10.45
C ASN A 108 12.75 11.04 -9.80
N PRO A 109 13.06 12.18 -10.42
CA PRO A 109 14.16 13.04 -9.98
C PRO A 109 13.90 13.71 -8.63
N GLU A 110 12.64 13.80 -8.19
CA GLU A 110 12.25 14.34 -6.88
C GLU A 110 12.11 13.27 -5.81
N GLY A 111 12.24 11.99 -6.15
CA GLY A 111 12.11 10.90 -5.20
C GLY A 111 10.75 10.89 -4.50
N VAL A 112 9.67 10.97 -5.28
CA VAL A 112 8.29 10.93 -4.78
C VAL A 112 7.78 9.50 -4.75
N VAL A 113 6.96 9.18 -3.77
CA VAL A 113 6.26 7.89 -3.66
C VAL A 113 4.87 8.10 -3.05
N LEU A 114 4.01 7.11 -3.21
CA LEU A 114 2.66 7.08 -2.63
C LEU A 114 2.70 7.40 -1.12
N PRO A 115 2.03 8.48 -0.65
CA PRO A 115 2.13 8.92 0.74
C PRO A 115 1.16 8.18 1.66
N LEU A 116 1.67 7.50 2.69
CA LEU A 116 0.84 6.77 3.67
C LEU A 116 1.08 7.13 5.14
N PHE A 117 1.99 8.04 5.44
CA PHE A 117 2.38 8.32 6.82
C PHE A 117 1.20 8.65 7.75
N ALA A 118 0.31 9.59 7.36
CA ALA A 118 -0.80 9.99 8.23
C ALA A 118 -1.77 8.82 8.49
N PHE A 119 -2.03 7.97 7.48
CA PHE A 119 -2.83 6.78 7.61
C PHE A 119 -2.24 5.81 8.63
N VAL A 120 -0.97 5.47 8.49
CA VAL A 120 -0.27 4.51 9.35
C VAL A 120 -0.19 5.02 10.79
N GLU A 121 0.18 6.28 11.01
CA GLU A 121 0.28 6.88 12.35
C GLU A 121 -1.09 6.97 13.06
N TYR A 122 -2.17 7.21 12.30
CA TYR A 122 -3.50 7.17 12.86
C TYR A 122 -3.90 5.77 13.34
N LEU A 123 -3.59 4.72 12.56
CA LEU A 123 -3.83 3.34 12.94
C LEU A 123 -3.02 2.95 14.19
N PHE A 124 -1.76 3.40 14.31
CA PHE A 124 -0.98 3.19 15.53
C PHE A 124 -1.63 3.81 16.75
N TYR A 125 -2.14 5.02 16.61
CA TYR A 125 -2.83 5.64 17.73
C TYR A 125 -4.01 4.80 18.22
N HIS A 126 -4.81 4.26 17.30
CA HIS A 126 -5.94 3.42 17.69
C HIS A 126 -5.52 2.13 18.37
N LYS A 127 -4.40 1.55 17.98
CA LYS A 127 -3.89 0.30 18.56
C LYS A 127 -3.14 0.52 19.88
N ILE A 128 -2.31 1.55 19.96
CA ILE A 128 -1.33 1.74 21.06
C ILE A 128 -1.74 2.89 22.01
N GLY A 129 -2.58 3.81 21.54
CA GLY A 129 -3.07 4.95 22.34
C GLY A 129 -2.04 6.06 22.59
N ASN A 130 -0.90 6.09 21.86
CA ASN A 130 0.17 7.04 22.10
C ASN A 130 -0.11 8.43 21.51
N LYS A 131 -0.93 9.21 22.23
CA LYS A 131 -1.30 10.57 21.84
C LYS A 131 -0.09 11.54 21.82
N LYS A 132 0.92 11.29 22.66
CA LYS A 132 2.13 12.13 22.67
C LYS A 132 2.88 12.00 21.36
N ARG A 133 3.14 10.76 20.87
CA ARG A 133 3.76 10.53 19.57
C ARG A 133 3.01 11.26 18.47
N MET A 134 1.69 11.08 18.40
CA MET A 134 0.86 11.73 17.39
C MET A 134 1.04 13.24 17.38
N LYS A 135 1.09 13.88 18.55
CA LYS A 135 1.34 15.32 18.67
C LYS A 135 2.74 15.71 18.19
N ASP A 136 3.75 14.90 18.50
CA ASP A 136 5.15 15.20 18.18
C ASP A 136 5.41 15.09 16.66
N ILE A 137 4.70 14.20 15.92
CA ILE A 137 4.90 13.98 14.48
C ILE A 137 4.07 14.90 13.58
N VAL A 138 2.98 15.48 14.05
CA VAL A 138 2.09 16.34 13.23
C VAL A 138 2.85 17.40 12.45
N PRO A 139 3.81 18.15 13.03
CA PRO A 139 4.56 19.16 12.27
C PRO A 139 5.34 18.58 11.09
N VAL A 140 5.87 17.36 11.23
CA VAL A 140 6.60 16.66 10.16
C VAL A 140 5.65 16.24 9.04
N LEU A 141 4.51 15.62 9.40
CA LEU A 141 3.50 15.18 8.45
C LEU A 141 2.89 16.37 7.67
N GLU A 142 2.64 17.46 8.37
CA GLU A 142 2.11 18.68 7.76
C GLU A 142 3.09 19.29 6.76
N LYS A 143 4.37 19.43 7.13
CA LYS A 143 5.41 19.93 6.24
C LYS A 143 5.55 19.05 4.99
N TYR A 144 5.52 17.73 5.15
CA TYR A 144 5.60 16.81 4.04
C TYR A 144 4.40 16.91 3.10
N PHE A 145 3.18 16.98 3.65
CA PHE A 145 1.98 17.20 2.86
C PHE A 145 2.04 18.51 2.07
N MET A 146 2.48 19.60 2.71
CA MET A 146 2.59 20.89 2.05
C MET A 146 3.67 20.89 0.97
N TRP A 147 4.80 20.21 1.19
CA TRP A 147 5.81 20.03 0.15
C TRP A 147 5.26 19.32 -1.08
N LEU A 148 4.53 18.20 -0.91
CA LEU A 148 3.87 17.51 -2.02
C LEU A 148 2.89 18.44 -2.73
N LYS A 149 2.08 19.16 -1.97
CA LYS A 149 1.09 20.09 -2.51
C LYS A 149 1.74 21.20 -3.32
N ASP A 150 2.74 21.87 -2.78
CA ASP A 150 3.34 23.06 -3.40
C ASP A 150 4.16 22.73 -4.65
N ASN A 151 4.67 21.49 -4.75
CA ASN A 151 5.49 21.08 -5.90
C ASN A 151 4.68 20.33 -6.98
N PHE A 152 3.64 19.57 -6.60
CA PHE A 152 2.98 18.65 -7.53
C PHE A 152 1.50 18.94 -7.78
N GLN A 153 0.81 19.71 -6.91
CA GLN A 153 -0.58 20.09 -7.18
C GLN A 153 -0.65 21.15 -8.29
N LYS A 154 -1.50 20.90 -9.29
CA LYS A 154 -1.69 21.79 -10.44
C LYS A 154 -2.95 22.66 -10.27
N GLU A 155 -3.17 23.59 -11.21
CA GLU A 155 -4.30 24.54 -11.17
C GLU A 155 -5.67 23.84 -11.15
N ASN A 156 -5.79 22.66 -11.79
CA ASN A 156 -7.00 21.83 -11.76
C ASN A 156 -7.26 21.21 -10.38
N GLY A 157 -6.31 21.31 -9.44
CA GLY A 157 -6.39 20.80 -8.07
C GLY A 157 -5.94 19.35 -7.90
N LEU A 158 -5.55 18.66 -8.98
CA LEU A 158 -4.97 17.33 -8.93
C LEU A 158 -3.44 17.37 -8.87
N PHE A 159 -2.84 16.26 -8.43
CA PHE A 159 -1.40 16.07 -8.35
C PHE A 159 -0.87 15.43 -9.63
N ALA A 160 0.09 16.10 -10.27
CA ALA A 160 0.85 15.58 -11.41
C ALA A 160 2.22 15.09 -10.90
N VAL A 161 2.43 13.79 -10.89
CA VAL A 161 3.66 13.14 -10.43
C VAL A 161 4.16 12.14 -11.47
N PRO A 162 5.47 11.81 -11.47
CA PRO A 162 5.96 10.72 -12.29
C PRO A 162 5.25 9.40 -11.96
N VAL A 163 4.85 8.63 -12.98
CA VAL A 163 4.21 7.31 -12.76
C VAL A 163 5.08 6.34 -11.99
N SER A 164 6.40 6.49 -12.06
CA SER A 164 7.36 5.72 -11.25
C SER A 164 7.25 5.96 -9.75
N SER A 165 6.50 6.99 -9.30
CA SER A 165 6.11 7.18 -7.91
C SER A 165 4.94 6.28 -7.48
N CYS A 166 4.29 5.63 -8.45
CA CYS A 166 3.17 4.70 -8.28
C CYS A 166 3.63 3.29 -8.65
N LEU A 167 2.76 2.30 -8.45
CA LEU A 167 3.04 0.96 -8.96
C LEU A 167 2.80 0.92 -10.46
N THR A 168 3.83 0.61 -11.24
CA THR A 168 3.74 0.60 -12.70
C THR A 168 4.15 -0.72 -13.35
N GLY A 169 5.30 -1.27 -12.99
CA GLY A 169 5.87 -2.38 -13.77
C GLY A 169 5.96 -2.02 -15.26
N GLU A 170 5.48 -2.91 -16.13
CA GLU A 170 5.34 -2.70 -17.58
C GLU A 170 3.90 -2.27 -17.98
N ILE A 171 3.08 -1.86 -17.01
CA ILE A 171 1.72 -1.36 -17.26
C ILE A 171 1.82 -0.09 -18.11
N PRO A 172 1.08 0.01 -19.22
CA PRO A 172 1.20 1.13 -20.17
C PRO A 172 0.58 2.43 -19.61
N ARG A 173 1.35 3.16 -18.82
CA ARG A 173 0.98 4.44 -18.18
C ARG A 173 1.81 5.62 -18.67
N GLU A 174 2.47 5.52 -19.83
CA GLU A 174 3.43 6.53 -20.32
C GLU A 174 2.76 7.89 -20.60
N LYS A 175 1.46 7.90 -20.86
CA LYS A 175 0.68 9.13 -21.10
C LYS A 175 0.10 9.71 -19.82
N THR A 176 0.18 8.99 -18.70
CA THR A 176 -0.39 9.44 -17.42
C THR A 176 0.39 10.64 -16.90
N VAL A 177 -0.33 11.70 -16.60
CA VAL A 177 0.16 12.90 -15.91
C VAL A 177 -0.42 13.01 -14.51
N TYR A 178 -1.70 12.65 -14.37
CA TYR A 178 -2.41 12.66 -13.10
C TYR A 178 -2.81 11.23 -12.72
N PRO A 179 -1.96 10.51 -11.97
CA PRO A 179 -2.26 9.14 -11.54
C PRO A 179 -3.41 9.11 -10.54
N VAL A 180 -4.39 8.24 -10.74
CA VAL A 180 -5.56 8.12 -9.86
C VAL A 180 -5.19 7.62 -8.48
N ASP A 181 -4.28 6.65 -8.38
CA ASP A 181 -3.78 6.08 -7.13
C ASP A 181 -3.06 7.12 -6.28
N PHE A 182 -2.18 7.94 -6.85
CA PHE A 182 -1.52 9.00 -6.12
C PHE A 182 -2.49 10.07 -5.62
N ASN A 183 -3.42 10.49 -6.46
CA ASN A 183 -4.44 11.47 -6.08
C ASN A 183 -5.36 10.94 -4.98
N ALA A 184 -5.75 9.67 -5.06
CA ALA A 184 -6.53 9.00 -4.01
C ALA A 184 -5.76 8.95 -2.67
N MET A 185 -4.46 8.62 -2.70
CA MET A 185 -3.64 8.57 -1.49
C MET A 185 -3.36 9.96 -0.91
N MET A 186 -3.28 11.01 -1.73
CA MET A 186 -3.23 12.39 -1.21
C MET A 186 -4.53 12.79 -0.52
N ALA A 187 -5.69 12.36 -1.04
CA ALA A 187 -6.97 12.57 -0.37
C ALA A 187 -7.04 11.76 0.94
N LEU A 188 -6.59 10.51 0.93
CA LEU A 188 -6.46 9.66 2.11
C LEU A 188 -5.59 10.32 3.19
N ASN A 189 -4.43 10.84 2.78
CA ASN A 189 -3.50 11.53 3.68
C ASN A 189 -4.18 12.77 4.30
N ALA A 190 -4.89 13.58 3.52
CA ALA A 190 -5.63 14.73 4.03
C ALA A 190 -6.77 14.33 4.99
N LEU A 191 -7.50 13.25 4.68
CA LEU A 191 -8.54 12.69 5.55
C LEU A 191 -7.97 12.30 6.92
N TYR A 192 -6.88 11.55 6.93
CA TYR A 192 -6.28 11.08 8.17
C TYR A 192 -5.56 12.19 8.96
N MET A 193 -4.98 13.19 8.30
CA MET A 193 -4.52 14.40 8.98
C MET A 193 -5.66 15.17 9.67
N SER A 194 -6.85 15.23 9.04
CA SER A 194 -8.05 15.79 9.69
C SER A 194 -8.45 14.99 10.93
N ASN A 195 -8.48 13.65 10.81
CA ASN A 195 -8.82 12.75 11.92
C ASN A 195 -7.81 12.86 13.07
N ILE A 196 -6.52 13.00 12.75
CA ILE A 196 -5.46 13.28 13.75
C ILE A 196 -5.75 14.58 14.49
N GLY A 197 -6.16 15.62 13.76
CA GLY A 197 -6.58 16.90 14.37
C GLY A 197 -7.73 16.71 15.35
N ASP A 198 -8.73 15.90 15.02
CA ASP A 198 -9.87 15.60 15.89
C ASP A 198 -9.42 14.85 17.16
N VAL A 199 -8.55 13.85 17.03
CA VAL A 199 -7.96 13.10 18.17
C VAL A 199 -7.20 14.02 19.10
N LEU A 200 -6.44 14.97 18.55
CA LEU A 200 -5.64 15.94 19.32
C LEU A 200 -6.49 17.08 19.90
N ASN A 201 -7.76 17.21 19.52
CA ASN A 201 -8.64 18.39 19.74
C ASN A 201 -8.06 19.68 19.12
N ASP A 202 -7.27 19.55 18.07
CA ASP A 202 -6.78 20.68 17.26
C ASP A 202 -7.75 20.97 16.12
N LYS A 203 -8.70 21.87 16.40
CA LYS A 203 -9.75 22.23 15.43
C LYS A 203 -9.22 22.94 14.20
N GLU A 204 -8.11 23.66 14.32
CA GLU A 204 -7.49 24.36 13.18
C GLU A 204 -6.89 23.36 12.21
N LEU A 205 -6.10 22.41 12.72
CA LEU A 205 -5.53 21.30 11.94
C LEU A 205 -6.64 20.49 11.27
N SER A 206 -7.62 20.01 12.05
CA SER A 206 -8.74 19.20 11.54
C SER A 206 -9.48 19.92 10.41
N PHE A 207 -9.89 21.19 10.63
CA PHE A 207 -10.66 21.95 9.64
C PHE A 207 -9.85 22.24 8.37
N ARG A 208 -8.57 22.58 8.49
CA ARG A 208 -7.69 22.85 7.36
C ARG A 208 -7.52 21.63 6.48
N PHE A 209 -7.22 20.46 7.04
CA PHE A 209 -7.04 19.23 6.29
C PHE A 209 -8.36 18.66 5.76
N LYS A 210 -9.46 18.86 6.47
CA LYS A 210 -10.81 18.57 5.97
C LYS A 210 -11.14 19.34 4.69
N ARG A 211 -10.72 20.60 4.59
CA ARG A 211 -10.86 21.40 3.36
C ARG A 211 -10.01 20.83 2.21
N PHE A 212 -8.77 20.41 2.47
CA PHE A 212 -7.95 19.77 1.47
C PHE A 212 -8.59 18.47 0.98
N TYR A 213 -9.06 17.62 1.91
CA TYR A 213 -9.75 16.40 1.57
C TYR A 213 -10.97 16.63 0.68
N PHE A 214 -11.89 17.48 1.06
CA PHE A 214 -13.09 17.74 0.25
C PHE A 214 -12.76 18.41 -1.09
N GLY A 215 -11.74 19.24 -1.14
CA GLY A 215 -11.24 19.79 -2.39
C GLY A 215 -10.77 18.70 -3.34
N LEU A 216 -9.93 17.78 -2.87
CA LEU A 216 -9.45 16.63 -3.66
C LEU A 216 -10.59 15.68 -4.03
N LYS A 217 -11.45 15.31 -3.08
CA LYS A 217 -12.62 14.47 -3.33
C LYS A 217 -13.48 15.02 -4.46
N THR A 218 -13.75 16.33 -4.45
CA THR A 218 -14.52 17.00 -5.52
C THR A 218 -13.80 16.89 -6.86
N ARG A 219 -12.48 17.13 -6.90
CA ARG A 219 -11.70 17.11 -8.16
C ARG A 219 -11.58 15.70 -8.73
N ILE A 220 -11.31 14.72 -7.90
CA ILE A 220 -11.21 13.32 -8.31
C ILE A 220 -12.55 12.85 -8.89
N ASN A 221 -13.67 13.13 -8.19
CA ASN A 221 -15.00 12.78 -8.70
C ASN A 221 -15.36 13.50 -10.01
N SER A 222 -15.01 14.77 -10.17
CA SER A 222 -15.41 15.54 -11.34
C SER A 222 -14.54 15.29 -12.58
N LEU A 223 -13.26 14.95 -12.42
CA LEU A 223 -12.30 14.83 -13.51
C LEU A 223 -11.96 13.37 -13.85
N MET A 224 -11.78 12.52 -12.82
CA MET A 224 -11.28 11.16 -12.99
C MET A 224 -12.40 10.11 -13.09
N TRP A 225 -13.59 10.37 -12.53
CA TRP A 225 -14.75 9.48 -12.65
C TRP A 225 -15.35 9.56 -14.05
N ASP A 226 -15.71 8.41 -14.61
CA ASP A 226 -16.42 8.30 -15.88
C ASP A 226 -17.81 7.72 -15.65
N ASP A 227 -18.85 8.51 -15.98
CA ASP A 227 -20.26 8.12 -15.81
C ASP A 227 -20.74 7.06 -16.81
N GLU A 228 -20.00 6.83 -17.91
CA GLU A 228 -20.37 5.81 -18.91
C GLU A 228 -19.82 4.43 -18.52
N THR A 229 -18.58 4.40 -18.03
CA THR A 229 -17.89 3.15 -17.66
C THR A 229 -17.90 2.86 -16.16
N HIS A 230 -18.42 3.81 -15.35
CA HIS A 230 -18.53 3.73 -13.89
C HIS A 230 -17.23 3.40 -13.18
N PHE A 231 -16.13 4.05 -13.61
CA PHE A 231 -14.80 3.80 -13.05
C PHE A 231 -13.96 5.08 -12.95
N TYR A 232 -12.91 5.08 -12.10
CA TYR A 232 -11.93 6.17 -12.02
C TYR A 232 -10.72 5.86 -12.89
N TYR A 233 -10.25 6.85 -13.65
CA TYR A 233 -9.14 6.71 -14.58
C TYR A 233 -8.01 7.70 -14.30
N ASP A 234 -6.80 7.32 -14.71
CA ASP A 234 -5.71 8.25 -14.90
C ASP A 234 -6.07 9.30 -15.95
N LEU A 235 -5.46 10.50 -15.83
CA LEU A 235 -5.60 11.54 -16.85
C LEU A 235 -4.28 11.81 -17.54
N ASP A 236 -4.38 12.17 -18.84
CA ASP A 236 -3.26 12.67 -19.62
C ASP A 236 -3.01 14.18 -19.36
N LYS A 237 -2.07 14.77 -20.12
CA LYS A 237 -1.72 16.20 -20.02
C LYS A 237 -2.84 17.17 -20.39
N ASP A 238 -3.81 16.71 -21.18
CA ASP A 238 -4.96 17.49 -21.63
C ASP A 238 -6.21 17.17 -20.79
N GLU A 239 -6.04 16.48 -19.66
CA GLU A 239 -7.09 16.03 -18.72
C GLU A 239 -8.07 15.02 -19.32
N ASN A 240 -7.70 14.33 -20.41
CA ASN A 240 -8.49 13.24 -20.93
C ASN A 240 -8.26 11.97 -20.10
N ARG A 241 -9.34 11.22 -19.84
CA ARG A 241 -9.28 9.91 -19.17
C ARG A 241 -8.60 8.88 -20.06
N LEU A 242 -7.64 8.16 -19.48
CA LEU A 242 -6.95 7.07 -20.15
C LEU A 242 -7.72 5.76 -19.89
N PRO A 243 -8.18 5.04 -20.95
CA PRO A 243 -9.14 3.95 -20.80
C PRO A 243 -8.49 2.65 -20.31
N LEU A 244 -7.80 2.69 -19.19
CA LEU A 244 -7.18 1.54 -18.54
C LEU A 244 -7.71 1.44 -17.10
N LYS A 245 -8.46 0.37 -16.82
CA LYS A 245 -8.92 0.11 -15.45
C LYS A 245 -7.77 -0.46 -14.63
N LEU A 246 -7.27 0.34 -13.69
CA LEU A 246 -6.19 0.02 -12.79
C LEU A 246 -6.72 -0.32 -11.39
N VAL A 247 -6.15 -1.34 -10.77
CA VAL A 247 -6.47 -1.69 -9.38
C VAL A 247 -6.19 -0.52 -8.42
N GLY A 248 -5.22 0.33 -8.74
CA GLY A 248 -4.90 1.54 -7.96
C GLY A 248 -6.06 2.54 -7.82
N ALA A 249 -7.06 2.50 -8.72
CA ALA A 249 -8.27 3.30 -8.58
C ALA A 249 -9.08 2.98 -7.31
N TYR A 250 -8.95 1.77 -6.76
CA TYR A 250 -9.66 1.37 -5.53
C TYR A 250 -9.15 2.04 -4.25
N TRP A 251 -7.99 2.68 -4.27
CA TRP A 251 -7.58 3.54 -3.17
C TRP A 251 -8.54 4.72 -2.95
N THR A 252 -9.34 5.07 -3.96
CA THR A 252 -10.46 6.03 -3.81
C THR A 252 -11.51 5.53 -2.81
N MET A 253 -11.75 4.21 -2.75
CA MET A 253 -12.70 3.62 -1.78
C MET A 253 -12.18 3.74 -0.35
N LEU A 254 -10.91 3.41 -0.11
CA LEU A 254 -10.29 3.58 1.21
C LEU A 254 -10.28 5.06 1.65
N ALA A 255 -10.12 5.99 0.70
CA ALA A 255 -10.21 7.42 0.94
C ALA A 255 -11.65 7.97 1.00
N GLU A 256 -12.67 7.11 0.95
CA GLU A 256 -14.09 7.47 1.02
C GLU A 256 -14.50 8.53 -0.04
N ILE A 257 -13.90 8.44 -1.24
CA ILE A 257 -14.15 9.39 -2.34
C ILE A 257 -15.45 9.10 -3.08
N PRO A 258 -15.76 7.84 -3.52
CA PRO A 258 -17.02 7.53 -4.18
C PRO A 258 -18.22 7.81 -3.26
N ASN A 259 -19.35 8.17 -3.86
CA ASN A 259 -20.63 8.05 -3.18
C ASN A 259 -21.10 6.57 -3.21
N ASP A 260 -22.19 6.24 -2.53
CA ASP A 260 -22.69 4.86 -2.41
C ASP A 260 -23.02 4.25 -3.78
N GLU A 261 -23.54 5.04 -4.72
CA GLU A 261 -23.87 4.58 -6.07
C GLU A 261 -22.59 4.25 -6.86
N SER A 262 -21.63 5.16 -6.91
CA SER A 262 -20.34 4.94 -7.58
C SER A 262 -19.57 3.78 -6.95
N ALA A 263 -19.58 3.67 -5.63
CA ALA A 263 -18.96 2.55 -4.92
C ALA A 263 -19.61 1.21 -5.28
N SER A 264 -20.94 1.17 -5.43
CA SER A 264 -21.67 -0.03 -5.83
C SER A 264 -21.20 -0.55 -7.19
N TYR A 265 -21.03 0.31 -8.19
CA TYR A 265 -20.49 -0.09 -9.49
C TYR A 265 -19.07 -0.63 -9.40
N MET A 266 -18.19 0.04 -8.62
CA MET A 266 -16.83 -0.42 -8.43
C MET A 266 -16.78 -1.79 -7.72
N ILE A 267 -17.66 -2.03 -6.74
CA ILE A 267 -17.77 -3.31 -6.02
C ILE A 267 -18.22 -4.44 -6.97
N GLU A 268 -19.16 -4.17 -7.89
CA GLU A 268 -19.55 -5.16 -8.88
C GLU A 268 -18.39 -5.56 -9.81
N PHE A 269 -17.51 -4.64 -10.20
CA PHE A 269 -16.30 -4.98 -10.95
C PHE A 269 -15.31 -5.85 -10.13
N LEU A 270 -15.24 -5.68 -8.80
CA LEU A 270 -14.44 -6.56 -7.94
C LEU A 270 -15.02 -7.97 -7.84
N LYS A 271 -16.33 -8.14 -8.01
CA LYS A 271 -17.02 -9.42 -8.00
C LYS A 271 -17.00 -10.12 -9.38
N ASP A 272 -16.83 -9.37 -10.47
CA ASP A 272 -16.84 -9.89 -11.82
C ASP A 272 -15.53 -10.60 -12.18
N PRO A 273 -15.55 -11.93 -12.45
CA PRO A 273 -14.36 -12.70 -12.80
C PRO A 273 -13.70 -12.30 -14.12
N GLU A 274 -14.43 -11.56 -14.98
CA GLU A 274 -13.89 -11.03 -16.24
C GLU A 274 -13.30 -9.62 -16.09
N VAL A 275 -13.35 -9.03 -14.89
CA VAL A 275 -12.79 -7.71 -14.60
C VAL A 275 -11.71 -7.80 -13.51
N PHE A 276 -12.07 -7.80 -12.22
CA PHE A 276 -11.13 -7.89 -11.10
C PHE A 276 -11.38 -9.07 -10.16
N GLY A 277 -12.47 -9.80 -10.36
CA GLY A 277 -12.88 -10.93 -9.51
C GLY A 277 -12.19 -12.26 -9.86
N THR A 278 -10.95 -12.24 -10.34
CA THR A 278 -10.14 -13.42 -10.65
C THR A 278 -10.03 -14.38 -9.46
N ASP A 279 -9.59 -15.63 -9.67
CA ASP A 279 -9.49 -16.63 -8.60
C ASP A 279 -8.63 -16.18 -7.43
N ASN A 280 -7.44 -15.62 -7.69
CA ASN A 280 -6.71 -14.78 -6.78
C ASN A 280 -7.17 -13.33 -7.04
N PRO A 281 -7.90 -12.68 -6.13
CA PRO A 281 -8.62 -11.45 -6.44
C PRO A 281 -7.71 -10.25 -6.63
N PHE A 282 -8.19 -9.33 -7.46
CA PHE A 282 -7.70 -7.97 -7.65
C PHE A 282 -6.36 -7.85 -8.39
N PRO A 283 -6.31 -8.33 -9.65
CA PRO A 283 -5.14 -8.12 -10.51
C PRO A 283 -4.89 -6.62 -10.74
N THR A 284 -3.65 -6.26 -10.99
CA THR A 284 -3.19 -4.87 -11.17
C THR A 284 -3.91 -4.10 -12.26
N VAL A 285 -4.31 -4.80 -13.33
CA VAL A 285 -5.16 -4.29 -14.41
C VAL A 285 -6.34 -5.23 -14.59
N SER A 286 -7.47 -4.70 -15.01
CA SER A 286 -8.66 -5.51 -15.24
C SER A 286 -8.43 -6.56 -16.33
N LYS A 287 -9.06 -7.72 -16.20
CA LYS A 287 -8.92 -8.85 -17.14
C LYS A 287 -9.41 -8.51 -18.55
N ASP A 288 -10.39 -7.61 -18.68
CA ASP A 288 -10.88 -7.09 -19.95
C ASP A 288 -9.92 -6.08 -20.62
N SER A 289 -8.80 -5.75 -19.98
CA SER A 289 -7.81 -4.81 -20.50
C SER A 289 -6.93 -5.45 -21.57
N PRO A 290 -6.59 -4.74 -22.67
CA PRO A 290 -5.68 -5.25 -23.71
C PRO A 290 -4.25 -5.60 -23.21
N CYS A 291 -3.82 -5.01 -22.11
CA CYS A 291 -2.50 -5.29 -21.51
C CYS A 291 -2.54 -6.37 -20.44
N PHE A 292 -3.71 -6.93 -20.12
CA PHE A 292 -3.79 -8.03 -19.15
C PHE A 292 -3.04 -9.28 -19.66
N ARG A 293 -2.30 -9.90 -18.76
CA ARG A 293 -1.51 -11.10 -19.02
C ARG A 293 -1.79 -12.16 -17.97
N GLU A 294 -2.16 -13.35 -18.39
CA GLU A 294 -2.35 -14.50 -17.50
C GLU A 294 -1.05 -14.93 -16.79
N ASP A 295 0.11 -14.65 -17.39
CA ASP A 295 1.44 -14.91 -16.80
C ASP A 295 1.92 -13.79 -15.89
N GLY A 296 1.18 -12.71 -15.74
CA GLY A 296 1.46 -11.58 -14.86
C GLY A 296 2.77 -10.83 -15.12
N LYS A 297 3.47 -11.11 -16.25
CA LYS A 297 4.75 -10.48 -16.56
C LYS A 297 4.64 -8.96 -16.54
N GLY A 298 5.65 -8.29 -15.99
CA GLY A 298 5.69 -6.84 -15.84
C GLY A 298 4.57 -6.27 -14.97
N PHE A 299 4.00 -7.09 -14.09
CA PHE A 299 2.82 -6.79 -13.28
C PHE A 299 1.51 -6.58 -14.06
N CYS A 300 1.48 -6.81 -15.36
CA CYS A 300 0.25 -6.73 -16.15
C CYS A 300 -0.70 -7.90 -15.84
N GLY A 301 -1.56 -7.76 -14.84
CA GLY A 301 -2.46 -8.80 -14.36
C GLY A 301 -1.97 -9.57 -13.12
N ALA A 302 -0.82 -9.23 -12.56
CA ALA A 302 -0.36 -9.80 -11.29
C ALA A 302 -1.21 -9.31 -10.11
N VAL A 303 -1.28 -10.10 -9.05
CA VAL A 303 -1.93 -9.72 -7.78
C VAL A 303 -0.87 -9.39 -6.74
N LEU A 304 -0.96 -8.19 -6.18
CA LEU A 304 -0.02 -7.72 -5.17
C LEU A 304 -0.71 -7.60 -3.80
N PRO A 305 -0.15 -8.18 -2.75
CA PRO A 305 -0.77 -8.20 -1.41
C PRO A 305 -1.17 -6.82 -0.87
N PHE A 306 -0.40 -5.76 -1.18
CA PHE A 306 -0.74 -4.43 -0.68
C PHE A 306 -1.99 -3.85 -1.35
N ASN A 307 -2.23 -4.13 -2.64
CA ASN A 307 -3.46 -3.74 -3.31
C ASN A 307 -4.65 -4.50 -2.73
N THR A 308 -4.49 -5.82 -2.53
CA THR A 308 -5.52 -6.65 -1.90
C THR A 308 -5.88 -6.11 -0.51
N TYR A 309 -4.88 -5.77 0.31
CA TYR A 309 -5.11 -5.12 1.61
C TYR A 309 -5.89 -3.80 1.46
N GLY A 310 -5.42 -2.89 0.60
CA GLY A 310 -6.05 -1.58 0.42
C GLY A 310 -7.49 -1.67 -0.07
N ILE A 311 -7.78 -2.63 -0.96
CA ILE A 311 -9.13 -2.87 -1.48
C ILE A 311 -10.05 -3.42 -0.38
N ILE A 312 -9.59 -4.41 0.39
CA ILE A 312 -10.37 -4.99 1.49
C ILE A 312 -10.71 -3.90 2.52
N LYS A 313 -9.74 -3.08 2.91
CA LYS A 313 -9.99 -1.93 3.81
C LYS A 313 -10.90 -0.87 3.18
N GLY A 314 -10.86 -0.72 1.87
CA GLY A 314 -11.82 0.10 1.12
C GLY A 314 -13.24 -0.49 1.14
N LEU A 315 -13.39 -1.80 0.93
CA LEU A 315 -14.67 -2.51 1.00
C LEU A 315 -15.34 -2.38 2.37
N GLU A 316 -14.57 -2.42 3.47
CA GLU A 316 -15.07 -2.22 4.83
C GLU A 316 -15.73 -0.83 5.01
N LYS A 317 -15.22 0.22 4.33
CA LYS A 317 -15.82 1.57 4.36
C LYS A 317 -17.25 1.61 3.80
N TYR A 318 -17.59 0.64 2.95
CA TYR A 318 -18.90 0.51 2.32
C TYR A 318 -19.71 -0.70 2.84
N GLY A 319 -19.27 -1.32 3.96
CA GLY A 319 -19.99 -2.39 4.63
C GLY A 319 -19.86 -3.79 4.02
N GLU A 320 -18.96 -3.98 3.07
CA GLU A 320 -18.73 -5.25 2.33
C GLU A 320 -17.76 -6.20 3.09
N TYR A 321 -17.92 -6.35 4.39
CA TYR A 321 -17.05 -7.15 5.27
C TYR A 321 -16.99 -8.63 4.88
N VAL A 322 -18.12 -9.22 4.51
CA VAL A 322 -18.20 -10.64 4.15
C VAL A 322 -17.41 -10.91 2.87
N PHE A 323 -17.60 -10.07 1.86
CA PHE A 323 -16.88 -10.17 0.60
C PHE A 323 -15.38 -9.89 0.78
N GLY A 324 -15.01 -8.89 1.58
CA GLY A 324 -13.62 -8.60 1.92
C GLY A 324 -12.93 -9.80 2.58
N ARG A 325 -13.58 -10.43 3.57
CA ARG A 325 -13.08 -11.64 4.23
C ARG A 325 -12.90 -12.80 3.26
N GLU A 326 -13.86 -13.03 2.39
CA GLU A 326 -13.77 -14.08 1.36
C GLU A 326 -12.57 -13.85 0.43
N CYS A 327 -12.35 -12.62 0.00
CA CYS A 327 -11.20 -12.25 -0.83
C CYS A 327 -9.86 -12.40 -0.08
N ALA A 328 -9.80 -12.06 1.21
CA ALA A 328 -8.61 -12.29 2.04
C ALA A 328 -8.25 -13.77 2.12
N ILE A 329 -9.23 -14.63 2.37
CA ILE A 329 -9.04 -16.09 2.42
C ILE A 329 -8.55 -16.64 1.08
N ARG A 330 -9.18 -16.22 -0.05
CA ARG A 330 -8.77 -16.62 -1.39
C ARG A 330 -7.32 -16.24 -1.68
N HIS A 331 -6.94 -14.99 -1.39
CA HIS A 331 -5.58 -14.51 -1.59
C HIS A 331 -4.56 -15.29 -0.76
N LEU A 332 -4.88 -15.61 0.48
CA LEU A 332 -3.99 -16.40 1.35
C LEU A 332 -3.79 -17.84 0.83
N TYR A 333 -4.81 -18.47 0.25
CA TYR A 333 -4.64 -19.77 -0.39
C TYR A 333 -3.63 -19.72 -1.55
N PHE A 334 -3.67 -18.68 -2.39
CA PHE A 334 -2.67 -18.52 -3.46
C PHE A 334 -1.24 -18.32 -2.94
N ILE A 335 -1.07 -17.68 -1.79
CA ILE A 335 0.24 -17.60 -1.12
C ILE A 335 0.67 -18.98 -0.63
N LEU A 336 -0.22 -19.74 -0.01
CA LEU A 336 0.02 -21.10 0.48
C LEU A 336 0.39 -22.07 -0.66
N ASP A 337 -0.34 -22.03 -1.77
CA ASP A 337 -0.10 -22.90 -2.92
C ASP A 337 1.30 -22.69 -3.52
N VAL A 338 1.76 -21.43 -3.58
CA VAL A 338 3.12 -21.10 -4.04
C VAL A 338 4.18 -21.51 -3.02
N LEU A 339 3.86 -21.38 -1.71
CA LEU A 339 4.77 -21.77 -0.64
C LEU A 339 4.91 -23.28 -0.49
N HIS A 340 3.82 -24.03 -0.74
CA HIS A 340 3.73 -25.48 -0.62
C HIS A 340 3.32 -26.14 -1.96
N PRO A 341 4.12 -25.99 -3.03
CA PRO A 341 3.82 -26.64 -4.29
C PRO A 341 3.79 -28.16 -4.12
N GLU A 342 2.90 -28.83 -4.87
CA GLU A 342 2.74 -30.28 -4.79
C GLU A 342 4.07 -31.05 -4.86
N GLU A 343 4.20 -32.08 -4.01
CA GLU A 343 5.29 -33.08 -3.91
C GLU A 343 6.74 -32.56 -3.82
N GLY A 344 7.19 -32.32 -2.59
CA GLY A 344 8.63 -32.37 -2.24
C GLY A 344 9.45 -31.13 -2.59
N LYS A 345 8.84 -30.05 -3.06
CA LYS A 345 9.50 -28.77 -3.26
C LYS A 345 9.00 -27.76 -2.22
N THR A 346 9.91 -27.18 -1.48
CA THR A 346 9.62 -26.00 -0.67
C THR A 346 9.60 -24.79 -1.61
N GLY A 347 8.47 -24.15 -1.76
CA GLY A 347 8.34 -22.86 -2.43
C GLY A 347 8.90 -21.72 -1.59
N ASP A 348 8.64 -20.51 -2.04
CA ASP A 348 9.02 -19.29 -1.35
C ASP A 348 7.88 -18.26 -1.39
N VAL A 349 7.99 -17.19 -0.62
CA VAL A 349 7.05 -16.08 -0.69
C VAL A 349 7.58 -14.98 -1.60
N TRP A 350 6.66 -14.31 -2.30
CA TRP A 350 6.99 -13.38 -3.36
C TRP A 350 6.22 -12.06 -3.23
N GLU A 351 6.68 -11.04 -3.92
CA GLU A 351 6.04 -9.73 -4.00
C GLU A 351 4.68 -9.76 -4.69
N ALA A 352 4.48 -10.69 -5.63
CA ALA A 352 3.27 -10.80 -6.44
C ALA A 352 2.97 -12.25 -6.79
N TYR A 353 1.70 -12.52 -7.12
CA TYR A 353 1.15 -13.84 -7.44
C TYR A 353 0.31 -13.77 -8.72
N LEU A 354 0.06 -14.93 -9.34
CA LEU A 354 -0.79 -15.02 -10.54
C LEU A 354 -2.28 -14.89 -10.20
N PRO A 355 -3.11 -14.42 -11.15
CA PRO A 355 -4.53 -14.15 -10.91
C PRO A 355 -5.44 -15.41 -10.95
N ASN A 356 -5.15 -16.41 -11.79
CA ASN A 356 -6.07 -17.54 -12.06
C ASN A 356 -5.44 -18.92 -11.87
N LYS A 357 -4.23 -19.02 -11.39
CA LYS A 357 -3.56 -20.29 -11.10
C LYS A 357 -2.44 -20.08 -10.09
N GLU A 358 -2.03 -21.18 -9.45
CA GLU A 358 -0.83 -21.20 -8.63
C GLU A 358 0.39 -20.68 -9.42
N GLY A 359 1.19 -19.85 -8.78
CA GLY A 359 2.46 -19.38 -9.34
C GLY A 359 2.71 -17.89 -9.11
N VAL A 360 3.87 -17.49 -9.59
CA VAL A 360 4.36 -16.10 -9.55
C VAL A 360 4.42 -15.52 -10.96
N PRO A 361 4.39 -14.18 -11.10
CA PRO A 361 4.54 -13.53 -12.40
C PRO A 361 5.77 -14.02 -13.16
N ALA A 362 5.62 -14.20 -14.48
CA ALA A 362 6.72 -14.58 -15.35
C ALA A 362 7.83 -13.52 -15.29
N HIS A 363 9.07 -13.97 -15.15
CA HIS A 363 10.26 -13.13 -15.09
C HIS A 363 11.45 -13.83 -15.74
N GLU A 364 12.41 -13.04 -16.18
CA GLU A 364 13.66 -13.52 -16.78
C GLU A 364 14.83 -13.38 -15.80
N GLU A 365 15.93 -14.08 -16.06
CA GLU A 365 17.12 -13.94 -15.24
C GLU A 365 17.64 -12.50 -15.29
N GLY A 366 17.74 -11.88 -14.14
CA GLY A 366 18.16 -10.45 -14.01
C GLY A 366 16.99 -9.47 -13.83
N ASP A 367 15.74 -9.91 -13.99
CA ASP A 367 14.59 -9.08 -13.67
C ASP A 367 14.57 -8.77 -12.16
N ILE A 368 14.22 -7.53 -11.83
CA ILE A 368 14.10 -7.10 -10.43
C ILE A 368 12.78 -7.61 -9.83
N PHE A 369 11.73 -7.70 -10.62
CA PHE A 369 10.37 -8.03 -10.19
C PHE A 369 9.84 -9.32 -10.83
N PRO A 370 9.04 -10.11 -10.09
CA PRO A 370 8.68 -9.97 -8.67
C PRO A 370 9.86 -10.32 -7.74
N ARG A 371 9.99 -9.57 -6.64
CA ARG A 371 11.05 -9.80 -5.64
C ARG A 371 10.69 -11.02 -4.78
N LYS A 372 11.71 -11.84 -4.53
CA LYS A 372 11.61 -13.01 -3.66
C LYS A 372 11.76 -12.61 -2.19
N LYS A 373 11.04 -13.29 -1.29
CA LYS A 373 11.03 -13.01 0.17
C LYS A 373 10.76 -11.53 0.49
N PHE A 374 9.86 -10.94 -0.27
CA PHE A 374 9.53 -9.52 -0.13
C PHE A 374 8.49 -9.31 0.99
N LEU A 375 8.96 -9.31 2.22
CA LEU A 375 8.14 -9.27 3.42
C LEU A 375 7.25 -8.02 3.55
N PRO A 376 7.65 -6.81 3.13
CA PRO A 376 6.80 -5.63 3.24
C PRO A 376 5.40 -5.79 2.65
N GLN A 377 5.24 -6.63 1.62
CA GLN A 377 3.93 -6.91 1.04
C GLN A 377 3.32 -8.21 1.57
N VAL A 378 4.08 -9.30 1.59
CA VAL A 378 3.56 -10.61 1.99
C VAL A 378 3.00 -10.58 3.41
N CYS A 379 3.70 -9.95 4.34
CA CYS A 379 3.27 -9.89 5.73
C CYS A 379 2.02 -9.03 5.96
N LEU A 380 1.65 -8.16 5.02
CA LEU A 380 0.32 -7.54 5.05
C LEU A 380 -0.80 -8.57 4.92
N ALA A 381 -0.65 -9.55 4.02
CA ALA A 381 -1.64 -10.61 3.88
C ALA A 381 -1.53 -11.62 5.04
N THR A 382 -0.34 -12.17 5.28
CA THR A 382 -0.15 -13.29 6.21
C THR A 382 -0.24 -12.91 7.68
N ILE A 383 -0.13 -11.65 8.02
CA ILE A 383 -0.28 -11.15 9.40
C ILE A 383 -1.51 -10.24 9.50
N THR A 384 -1.55 -9.13 8.75
CA THR A 384 -2.60 -8.12 8.95
C THR A 384 -3.95 -8.63 8.49
N LEU A 385 -4.11 -9.07 7.23
CA LEU A 385 -5.39 -9.64 6.76
C LEU A 385 -5.78 -10.90 7.53
N MET A 386 -4.80 -11.71 7.96
CA MET A 386 -5.06 -12.88 8.79
C MET A 386 -5.73 -12.50 10.09
N ILE A 387 -5.21 -11.50 10.80
CA ILE A 387 -5.74 -11.07 12.10
C ILE A 387 -7.06 -10.32 11.92
N GLU A 388 -7.08 -9.31 11.07
CA GLU A 388 -8.19 -8.37 10.96
C GLU A 388 -9.39 -8.97 10.23
N ASP A 389 -9.15 -9.62 9.09
CA ASP A 389 -10.22 -10.03 8.17
C ASP A 389 -10.55 -11.51 8.26
N VAL A 390 -9.55 -12.39 8.37
CA VAL A 390 -9.80 -13.83 8.41
C VAL A 390 -10.24 -14.28 9.80
N ILE A 391 -9.53 -13.86 10.84
CA ILE A 391 -9.89 -14.15 12.25
C ILE A 391 -10.96 -13.17 12.73
N GLY A 392 -10.92 -11.92 12.31
CA GLY A 392 -11.85 -10.87 12.70
C GLY A 392 -11.53 -10.29 14.09
N LEU A 393 -10.27 -10.03 14.35
CA LEU A 393 -9.79 -9.37 15.56
C LEU A 393 -9.31 -7.97 15.22
N ASP A 394 -9.93 -6.94 15.80
CA ASP A 394 -9.55 -5.53 15.71
C ASP A 394 -8.44 -5.12 16.72
#